data_2c7e697b776364e00ca343801eb20265
#
_entry.id   2c7e697b776364e00ca343801eb20265
#
_cell.length_a   1.000
_cell.length_b   1.000
_cell.length_c   1.000
_cell.angle_alpha   90.00
_cell.angle_beta   90.00
_cell.angle_gamma   90.00
#
_symmetry.space_group_name_H-M   'P 1'
#
loop_
_entity.id
_entity.type
_entity.pdbx_description
1 polymer ?
#
loop_
_entity_poly.entity_id
_entity_poly.type
_entity_poly.pdbx_seq_one_letter_code
_entity_poly.pdbx_strand_id
1 'polypeptide(L)'
;MRKHPFMILRSVEHLQARQFLALEELERSTAADYRNDLLSLAAETAARKLLERLDPVLVAAVEGNTLYLTRGEGAGMRAGQIYEIYQPGKPVVHPKTGRVLGSTEKRLGDARIESVTNEMSTASWQGKGELPAVGARCRLKADP
;
A
#
# COMPACT_ATOMS: atom_id res chain seq x y z
N MET A 1 -29.44 34.17 29.27
CA MET A 1 -28.93 34.42 28.81
C MET A 1 -28.46 34.71 28.92
N ARG A 2 -28.67 34.74 29.12
CA ARG A 2 -28.31 35.07 28.71
C ARG A 2 -27.71 35.44 28.98
N LYS A 3 -27.83 35.41 29.55
CA LYS A 3 -27.38 35.62 29.47
C LYS A 3 -27.08 35.64 29.20
N HIS A 4 -27.18 35.47 29.01
CA HIS A 4 -26.63 35.46 28.20
C HIS A 4 -26.51 35.81 27.65
N PRO A 5 -26.99 36.99 28.02
CA PRO A 5 -26.58 37.38 27.11
C PRO A 5 -25.84 38.19 26.84
N PHE A 6 -26.42 39.81 27.95
CA PHE A 6 -25.51 40.21 27.03
C PHE A 6 -24.11 40.44 27.46
N MET A 7 -24.03 40.63 28.64
CA MET A 7 -22.81 40.15 29.02
C MET A 7 -22.60 38.80 28.39
N ILE A 8 -23.71 38.13 28.25
CA ILE A 8 -23.69 36.89 27.48
C ILE A 8 -23.41 37.20 26.02
N LEU A 9 -23.95 38.29 25.47
CA LEU A 9 -23.66 38.66 24.10
C LEU A 9 -22.24 39.13 23.91
N ARG A 10 -21.71 39.87 24.82
CA ARG A 10 -20.31 40.26 24.77
C ARG A 10 -19.39 39.08 25.03
N SER A 11 -19.80 38.26 25.99
CA SER A 11 -19.08 37.01 26.23
C SER A 11 -19.23 36.07 25.09
N VAL A 12 -20.39 36.04 24.43
CA VAL A 12 -20.64 35.23 23.28
C VAL A 12 -19.84 35.77 22.08
N GLU A 13 -19.78 37.07 21.88
CA GLU A 13 -18.96 37.65 20.86
C GLU A 13 -17.49 37.36 21.09
N HIS A 14 -17.05 37.50 22.33
CA HIS A 14 -15.68 37.19 22.70
C HIS A 14 -15.41 35.69 22.61
N LEU A 15 -16.38 34.89 23.06
CA LEU A 15 -16.31 33.44 22.92
C LEU A 15 -16.39 33.01 21.45
N GLN A 16 -17.26 33.68 20.69
CA GLN A 16 -17.35 33.39 19.26
C GLN A 16 -16.05 33.70 18.52
N ALA A 17 -15.42 34.81 18.88
CA ALA A 17 -14.13 35.16 18.29
C ALA A 17 -13.07 34.12 18.67
N ARG A 18 -13.05 33.75 19.93
CA ARG A 18 -12.14 32.72 20.43
C ARG A 18 -12.46 31.35 19.84
N GLN A 19 -13.74 31.01 19.82
CA GLN A 19 -14.18 29.75 19.23
C GLN A 19 -13.93 29.74 17.74
N PHE A 20 -14.10 30.87 17.09
CA PHE A 20 -13.81 30.98 15.68
C PHE A 20 -12.32 30.78 15.41
N LEU A 21 -11.45 31.40 16.20
CA LEU A 21 -10.02 31.19 16.11
C LEU A 21 -9.64 29.77 16.46
N ALA A 22 -10.28 29.21 17.50
CA ALA A 22 -10.05 27.83 17.89
C ALA A 22 -10.55 26.86 16.83
N LEU A 23 -11.70 27.18 16.20
CA LEU A 23 -12.22 26.38 15.10
C LEU A 23 -11.33 26.50 13.87
N GLU A 24 -10.84 27.69 13.57
CA GLU A 24 -9.87 27.86 12.50
C GLU A 24 -8.59 27.08 12.78
N GLU A 25 -8.11 27.15 14.00
CA GLU A 25 -6.95 26.37 14.40
C GLU A 25 -7.25 24.88 14.34
N LEU A 26 -8.43 24.48 14.84
CA LEU A 26 -8.84 23.09 14.80
C LEU A 26 -9.04 22.62 13.36
N GLU A 27 -9.67 23.46 12.54
CA GLU A 27 -9.82 23.15 11.11
C GLU A 27 -8.49 23.06 10.41
N ARG A 28 -7.57 23.96 10.71
CA ARG A 28 -6.22 23.89 10.16
C ARG A 28 -5.47 22.68 10.68
N SER A 29 -5.60 22.41 11.97
CA SER A 29 -4.99 21.25 12.58
C SER A 29 -5.59 19.97 12.02
N THR A 30 -6.91 19.90 11.92
CA THR A 30 -7.61 18.75 11.36
C THR A 30 -7.28 18.60 9.88
N ALA A 31 -7.26 19.70 9.13
CA ALA A 31 -6.90 19.69 7.73
C ALA A 31 -5.43 19.33 7.55
N ALA A 32 -4.55 19.82 8.43
CA ALA A 32 -3.15 19.49 8.40
C ALA A 32 -2.93 18.02 8.77
N ASP A 33 -3.63 17.53 9.79
CA ASP A 33 -3.57 16.13 10.18
C ASP A 33 -4.11 15.23 9.08
N TYR A 34 -5.23 15.60 8.50
CA TYR A 34 -5.82 14.86 7.39
C TYR A 34 -4.89 14.88 6.17
N ARG A 35 -4.31 16.03 5.89
CA ARG A 35 -3.35 16.16 4.81
C ARG A 35 -2.10 15.36 5.08
N ASN A 36 -1.61 15.38 6.33
CA ASN A 36 -0.47 14.58 6.73
C ASN A 36 -0.77 13.09 6.62
N ASP A 37 -1.98 12.68 7.02
CA ASP A 37 -2.43 11.30 6.88
C ASP A 37 -2.50 10.90 5.41
N LEU A 38 -3.06 11.76 4.57
CA LEU A 38 -3.12 11.52 3.13
C LEU A 38 -1.73 11.46 2.52
N LEU A 39 -0.85 12.37 2.92
CA LEU A 39 0.54 12.38 2.45
C LEU A 39 1.28 11.15 2.93
N SER A 40 1.05 10.73 4.16
CA SER A 40 1.65 9.50 4.70
C SER A 40 1.18 8.28 3.94
N LEU A 41 -0.14 8.18 3.69
CA LEU A 41 -0.69 7.09 2.90
C LEU A 41 -0.16 7.12 1.46
N ALA A 42 -0.10 8.32 0.86
CA ALA A 42 0.43 8.47 -0.48
C ALA A 42 1.92 8.13 -0.52
N ALA A 43 2.67 8.53 0.50
CA ALA A 43 4.09 8.22 0.60
C ALA A 43 4.32 6.72 0.79
N GLU A 44 3.51 6.08 1.62
CA GLU A 44 3.59 4.63 1.79
C GLU A 44 3.27 3.89 0.50
N THR A 45 2.23 4.33 -0.19
CA THR A 45 1.85 3.73 -1.49
C THR A 45 2.93 3.96 -2.52
N ALA A 46 3.48 5.18 -2.60
CA ALA A 46 4.55 5.50 -3.53
C ALA A 46 5.82 4.71 -3.21
N ALA A 47 6.17 4.61 -1.93
CA ALA A 47 7.33 3.83 -1.50
C ALA A 47 7.16 2.36 -1.82
N ARG A 48 5.95 1.82 -1.60
CA ARG A 48 5.65 0.43 -1.94
C ARG A 48 5.80 0.19 -3.44
N LYS A 49 5.21 1.07 -4.25
CA LYS A 49 5.31 0.96 -5.71
C LYS A 49 6.74 1.10 -6.20
N LEU A 50 7.50 1.97 -5.58
CA LEU A 50 8.90 2.15 -5.91
C LEU A 50 9.70 0.88 -5.56
N LEU A 51 9.45 0.32 -4.37
CA LEU A 51 10.08 -0.94 -3.96
C LEU A 51 9.70 -2.08 -4.90
N GLU A 52 8.45 -2.14 -5.33
CA GLU A 52 8.02 -3.13 -6.31
C GLU A 52 8.79 -3.02 -7.62
N ARG A 53 9.18 -1.82 -8.01
CA ARG A 53 9.96 -1.60 -9.23
C ARG A 53 11.44 -1.87 -9.05
N LEU A 54 11.99 -1.40 -7.92
CA LEU A 54 13.42 -1.50 -7.65
C LEU A 54 13.82 -2.87 -7.11
N ASP A 55 12.94 -3.44 -6.30
CA ASP A 55 13.20 -4.71 -5.64
C ASP A 55 11.88 -5.45 -5.48
N PRO A 56 11.37 -6.00 -6.57
CA PRO A 56 10.07 -6.67 -6.54
C PRO A 56 10.10 -7.92 -5.69
N VAL A 57 8.93 -8.27 -5.17
CA VAL A 57 8.76 -9.55 -4.49
C VAL A 57 8.75 -10.64 -5.55
N LEU A 58 9.63 -11.60 -5.40
CA LEU A 58 9.78 -12.70 -6.34
C LEU A 58 9.59 -14.03 -5.63
N VAL A 59 9.21 -15.03 -6.39
CA VAL A 59 9.19 -16.41 -5.90
C VAL A 59 10.63 -16.91 -5.88
N ALA A 60 11.14 -17.17 -4.66
CA ALA A 60 12.51 -17.65 -4.50
C ALA A 60 12.59 -19.17 -4.58
N ALA A 61 11.56 -19.86 -4.13
CA ALA A 61 11.54 -21.32 -4.18
C ALA A 61 10.08 -21.80 -4.17
N VAL A 62 9.87 -22.99 -4.69
CA VAL A 62 8.56 -23.64 -4.70
C VAL A 62 8.70 -25.04 -4.15
N GLU A 63 7.86 -25.37 -3.19
CA GLU A 63 7.89 -26.68 -2.56
C GLU A 63 6.45 -27.17 -2.38
N GLY A 64 6.00 -28.10 -3.20
CA GLY A 64 4.60 -28.51 -3.22
C GLY A 64 3.71 -27.32 -3.53
N ASN A 65 2.75 -27.04 -2.67
CA ASN A 65 1.88 -25.87 -2.77
C ASN A 65 2.40 -24.65 -2.01
N THR A 66 3.62 -24.72 -1.51
CA THR A 66 4.20 -23.65 -0.72
C THR A 66 5.17 -22.85 -1.57
N LEU A 67 5.03 -21.54 -1.52
CA LEU A 67 5.93 -20.61 -2.19
C LEU A 67 6.75 -19.87 -1.16
N TYR A 68 8.03 -19.73 -1.43
CA TYR A 68 8.91 -18.90 -0.61
C TYR A 68 9.20 -17.62 -1.40
N LEU A 69 8.88 -16.49 -0.78
CA LEU A 69 9.01 -15.20 -1.42
C LEU A 69 10.23 -14.46 -0.88
N THR A 70 10.81 -13.62 -1.73
CA THR A 70 12.10 -12.97 -1.44
C THR A 70 12.01 -11.85 -0.42
N ARG A 71 10.81 -11.48 0.01
CA ARG A 71 10.60 -10.38 0.93
C ARG A 71 9.82 -10.87 2.14
N GLY A 72 9.98 -10.17 3.23
CA GLY A 72 9.31 -10.51 4.47
C GLY A 72 8.81 -9.28 5.20
N GLU A 73 8.91 -9.31 6.51
CA GLU A 73 8.39 -8.28 7.39
C GLU A 73 9.00 -6.91 7.11
N GLY A 74 10.28 -6.88 6.74
CA GLY A 74 10.97 -5.64 6.39
C GLY A 74 10.38 -4.90 5.19
N ALA A 75 9.64 -5.60 4.33
CA ALA A 75 8.95 -5.02 3.20
C ALA A 75 7.47 -4.78 3.47
N GLY A 76 7.03 -4.92 4.72
CA GLY A 76 5.64 -4.72 5.10
C GLY A 76 4.74 -5.92 4.84
N MET A 77 5.31 -7.08 4.55
CA MET A 77 4.53 -8.28 4.33
C MET A 77 4.03 -8.85 5.65
N ARG A 78 2.80 -9.32 5.66
CA ARG A 78 2.15 -9.87 6.85
C ARG A 78 1.35 -11.11 6.50
N ALA A 79 1.19 -11.99 7.46
CA ALA A 79 0.35 -13.17 7.31
C ALA A 79 -1.09 -12.75 6.99
N GLY A 80 -1.74 -13.49 6.12
CA GLY A 80 -3.10 -13.22 5.70
C GLY A 80 -3.21 -12.37 4.44
N GLN A 81 -2.15 -11.70 4.03
CA GLN A 81 -2.15 -10.96 2.79
C GLN A 81 -2.24 -11.89 1.60
N ILE A 82 -2.87 -11.42 0.54
CA ILE A 82 -2.99 -12.18 -0.71
C ILE A 82 -2.18 -11.46 -1.77
N TYR A 83 -1.30 -12.21 -2.41
CA TYR A 83 -0.46 -11.72 -3.49
C TYR A 83 -0.85 -12.36 -4.80
N GLU A 84 -0.92 -11.58 -5.86
CA GLU A 84 -1.06 -12.09 -7.20
C GLU A 84 0.31 -12.47 -7.74
N ILE A 85 0.39 -13.63 -8.36
CA ILE A 85 1.64 -14.15 -8.92
C ILE A 85 1.59 -14.01 -10.43
N TYR A 86 2.62 -13.40 -10.99
CA TYR A 86 2.74 -13.14 -12.42
C TYR A 86 4.01 -13.75 -12.98
N GLN A 87 3.87 -14.37 -14.13
CA GLN A 87 5.03 -14.83 -14.90
C GLN A 87 5.45 -13.71 -15.84
N PRO A 88 6.70 -13.20 -15.75
CA PRO A 88 7.15 -12.18 -16.68
C PRO A 88 7.24 -12.76 -18.09
N GLY A 89 6.81 -11.96 -19.06
CA GLY A 89 6.83 -12.31 -20.45
C GLY A 89 7.92 -11.59 -21.21
N LYS A 90 7.71 -11.46 -22.52
CA LYS A 90 8.70 -10.82 -23.40
C LYS A 90 8.65 -9.30 -23.26
N PRO A 91 9.77 -8.61 -23.40
CA PRO A 91 9.78 -7.16 -23.42
C PRO A 91 9.02 -6.63 -24.63
N VAL A 92 8.27 -5.55 -24.42
CA VAL A 92 7.58 -4.83 -25.49
C VAL A 92 8.46 -3.65 -25.88
N VAL A 93 8.86 -3.61 -27.13
CA VAL A 93 9.82 -2.63 -27.63
C VAL A 93 9.12 -1.70 -28.60
N HIS A 94 9.44 -0.41 -28.50
CA HIS A 94 8.91 0.57 -29.43
C HIS A 94 9.50 0.32 -30.83
N PRO A 95 8.67 0.14 -31.86
CA PRO A 95 9.16 -0.29 -33.18
C PRO A 95 10.06 0.72 -33.87
N LYS A 96 9.94 2.00 -33.55
CA LYS A 96 10.73 3.05 -34.17
C LYS A 96 11.99 3.41 -33.40
N THR A 97 11.90 3.45 -32.06
CA THR A 97 13.01 3.91 -31.23
C THR A 97 13.83 2.77 -30.64
N GLY A 98 13.29 1.56 -30.61
CA GLY A 98 13.92 0.43 -29.95
C GLY A 98 13.87 0.48 -28.44
N ARG A 99 13.19 1.49 -27.86
CA ARG A 99 13.11 1.65 -26.42
C ARG A 99 12.16 0.61 -25.84
N VAL A 100 12.55 0.00 -24.73
CA VAL A 100 11.71 -0.95 -24.01
C VAL A 100 10.60 -0.19 -23.32
N LEU A 101 9.36 -0.48 -23.68
CA LEU A 101 8.18 0.15 -23.10
C LEU A 101 7.70 -0.59 -21.85
N GLY A 102 8.02 -1.86 -21.73
CA GLY A 102 7.60 -2.69 -20.63
C GLY A 102 7.73 -4.15 -21.02
N SER A 103 7.13 -5.01 -20.23
CA SER A 103 7.07 -6.44 -20.56
C SER A 103 5.66 -6.94 -20.36
N THR A 104 5.30 -7.96 -21.13
CA THR A 104 4.03 -8.64 -20.91
C THR A 104 4.11 -9.48 -19.66
N GLU A 105 2.98 -9.64 -18.97
CA GLU A 105 2.90 -10.45 -17.78
C GLU A 105 1.70 -11.36 -17.88
N LYS A 106 1.86 -12.59 -17.45
CA LYS A 106 0.77 -13.55 -17.39
C LYS A 106 0.43 -13.81 -15.91
N ARG A 107 -0.81 -13.53 -15.53
CA ARG A 107 -1.27 -13.83 -14.18
C ARG A 107 -1.43 -15.34 -14.03
N LEU A 108 -0.78 -15.90 -13.04
CA LEU A 108 -0.85 -17.33 -12.77
C LEU A 108 -1.93 -17.68 -11.73
N GLY A 109 -2.06 -16.84 -10.72
CA GLY A 109 -3.03 -17.06 -9.67
C GLY A 109 -2.65 -16.26 -8.42
N ASP A 110 -3.25 -16.61 -7.31
CA ASP A 110 -3.05 -15.94 -6.04
C ASP A 110 -2.31 -16.85 -5.07
N ALA A 111 -1.60 -16.22 -4.13
CA ALA A 111 -0.98 -16.91 -3.02
C ALA A 111 -1.28 -16.16 -1.74
N ARG A 112 -1.58 -16.90 -0.69
CA ARG A 112 -1.87 -16.32 0.62
C ARG A 112 -0.65 -16.45 1.52
N ILE A 113 -0.24 -15.35 2.10
CA ILE A 113 0.89 -15.33 3.02
C ILE A 113 0.49 -16.03 4.32
N GLU A 114 1.24 -17.04 4.70
CA GLU A 114 0.96 -17.82 5.91
C GLU A 114 1.90 -17.48 7.04
N SER A 115 3.15 -17.23 6.73
CA SER A 115 4.13 -16.82 7.74
C SER A 115 5.13 -15.88 7.12
N VAL A 116 5.72 -15.04 7.96
CA VAL A 116 6.65 -14.01 7.52
C VAL A 116 7.83 -14.02 8.48
N THR A 117 9.02 -14.03 7.92
CA THR A 117 10.24 -13.74 8.67
C THR A 117 10.73 -12.35 8.26
N ASN A 118 11.87 -11.95 8.76
CA ASN A 118 12.37 -10.60 8.47
C ASN A 118 12.63 -10.38 6.98
N GLU A 119 13.18 -11.37 6.30
CA GLU A 119 13.59 -11.24 4.90
C GLU A 119 12.89 -12.18 3.93
N MET A 120 12.03 -13.04 4.45
CA MET A 120 11.39 -14.06 3.64
C MET A 120 9.94 -14.23 4.09
N SER A 121 9.09 -14.62 3.19
CA SER A 121 7.72 -15.00 3.53
C SER A 121 7.38 -16.33 2.91
N THR A 122 6.47 -17.03 3.56
CA THR A 122 5.95 -18.31 3.11
C THR A 122 4.49 -18.12 2.72
N ALA A 123 4.13 -18.56 1.53
CA ALA A 123 2.79 -18.40 1.01
C ALA A 123 2.24 -19.74 0.54
N SER A 124 0.92 -19.86 0.64
CA SER A 124 0.21 -21.02 0.14
C SER A 124 -0.34 -20.70 -1.24
N TRP A 125 -0.02 -21.52 -2.22
CA TRP A 125 -0.52 -21.36 -3.58
C TRP A 125 -2.01 -21.71 -3.62
N GLN A 126 -2.80 -20.78 -4.12
CA GLN A 126 -4.24 -20.93 -4.23
C GLN A 126 -4.73 -20.92 -5.67
N GLY A 127 -3.82 -20.89 -6.62
CA GLY A 127 -4.19 -20.94 -8.03
C GLY A 127 -4.61 -22.33 -8.45
N LYS A 128 -5.39 -22.38 -9.51
CA LYS A 128 -5.88 -23.66 -10.07
C LYS A 128 -5.00 -24.18 -11.18
N GLY A 129 -4.08 -23.38 -11.65
CA GLY A 129 -3.20 -23.72 -12.75
C GLY A 129 -1.86 -24.23 -12.28
N GLU A 130 -0.88 -24.11 -13.16
CA GLU A 130 0.49 -24.50 -12.87
C GLU A 130 1.05 -23.70 -11.71
N LEU A 131 1.90 -24.34 -10.93
CA LEU A 131 2.66 -23.67 -9.89
C LEU A 131 3.58 -22.62 -10.53
N PRO A 132 3.77 -21.48 -9.88
CA PRO A 132 4.69 -20.47 -10.39
C PRO A 132 6.13 -21.02 -10.43
N ALA A 133 6.89 -20.54 -11.37
CA ALA A 133 8.32 -20.85 -11.43
C ALA A 133 9.09 -19.88 -10.55
N VAL A 134 10.29 -20.28 -10.16
CA VAL A 134 11.22 -19.39 -9.46
C VAL A 134 11.47 -18.16 -10.33
N GLY A 135 11.40 -16.99 -9.72
CA GLY A 135 11.53 -15.72 -10.41
C GLY A 135 10.21 -15.08 -10.82
N ALA A 136 9.09 -15.75 -10.60
CA ALA A 136 7.78 -15.13 -10.84
C ALA A 136 7.58 -13.93 -9.92
N ARG A 137 6.87 -12.93 -10.41
CA ARG A 137 6.64 -11.69 -9.66
C ARG A 137 5.38 -11.78 -8.81
N CYS A 138 5.44 -11.14 -7.68
CA CYS A 138 4.32 -11.12 -6.74
C CYS A 138 3.91 -9.69 -6.47
N ARG A 139 2.60 -9.42 -6.50
CA ARG A 139 2.04 -8.11 -6.18
C ARG A 139 0.95 -8.25 -5.15
N LEU A 140 0.91 -7.32 -4.22
CA LEU A 140 -0.13 -7.31 -3.20
C LEU A 140 -1.49 -7.09 -3.85
N LYS A 141 -2.41 -8.02 -3.59
CA LYS A 141 -3.77 -7.94 -4.08
C LYS A 141 -4.73 -7.51 -2.98
N ALA A 142 -4.60 -8.09 -1.80
CA ALA A 142 -5.48 -7.80 -0.68
C ALA A 142 -4.72 -7.85 0.63
N ASP A 143 -5.05 -6.92 1.51
CA ASP A 143 -4.52 -6.84 2.85
C ASP A 143 -5.65 -7.25 3.81
N PRO A 144 -5.39 -8.13 4.78
CA PRO A 144 -6.42 -8.56 5.69
C PRO A 144 -6.97 -7.46 6.59
#